data_560e7392caa8d4954068580cec0715d8
#
_entry.id   560e7392caa8d4954068580cec0715d8
#
_cell.length_a   1.000
_cell.length_b   1.000
_cell.length_c   1.000
_cell.angle_alpha   90.00
_cell.angle_beta   90.00
_cell.angle_gamma   90.00
#
_symmetry.space_group_name_H-M   'P 1'
#
loop_
_entity.id
_entity.type
_entity.pdbx_description
1 polymer ?
#
loop_
_entity_poly.entity_id
_entity_poly.type
_entity_poly.pdbx_seq_one_letter_code
_entity_poly.pdbx_strand_id
1 'polypeptide(L)'
;MDPLLGKSVSIDPPALLRCPHDQVRRGAGVKAVVYDRYGSPDVLHVEDVPVPTPAAGQIRVRVAATSVNLSDWEALRGSPAYARIGGLRFPARRSLGSDIAGVVDDVGSGVTRFRPGDEVYGDNLALKGGFAEYTLAPESALARKPTQLTFAEASTIPQAGAIAWQGTERAVAGSRVLINGAGGGSGSFAIQLAKRLGAHVTGVDNAAKQDFMRSVGADDVIDYSRDDFTTPTQPYDLMLDLVAHRSVFAYRRALVPGGTYRCVGGSVHALLRVLAVGSVVGRLTGRSIGVLAVKEGPAHFQPVVDLCVTGEVRIHIDRTFTLEELPAALARVGEGRALGKVVVGPS
;
A
#
# COMPACT_ATOMS: atom_id res chain seq x y z
N MET A 1 44.89 35.70 42.31
CA MET A 1 45.10 34.38 41.68
C MET A 1 43.90 33.52 42.08
N ASP A 2 42.96 33.47 41.24
CA ASP A 2 41.73 32.69 41.50
C ASP A 2 41.37 31.92 40.21
N PRO A 3 41.28 30.59 40.21
CA PRO A 3 40.91 29.82 39.03
C PRO A 3 39.42 29.53 39.02
N LEU A 4 38.70 30.14 38.14
CA LEU A 4 37.30 29.78 37.86
C LEU A 4 37.27 28.63 36.86
N LEU A 5 37.05 27.44 37.35
CA LEU A 5 36.74 26.23 36.61
C LEU A 5 35.37 26.32 36.00
N GLY A 6 35.30 26.14 34.68
CA GLY A 6 34.07 26.12 33.91
C GLY A 6 33.14 24.95 34.30
N LYS A 7 31.90 25.27 34.61
CA LYS A 7 30.82 24.29 34.71
C LYS A 7 30.25 24.07 33.32
N SER A 8 30.38 22.85 32.81
CA SER A 8 29.64 22.40 31.63
C SER A 8 28.14 22.31 31.94
N VAL A 9 27.36 23.15 31.31
CA VAL A 9 25.91 23.06 31.37
C VAL A 9 25.48 21.95 30.41
N SER A 10 25.02 20.84 30.98
CA SER A 10 24.31 19.82 30.25
C SER A 10 22.93 20.40 29.85
N ILE A 11 22.72 20.62 28.56
CA ILE A 11 21.42 21.01 28.03
C ILE A 11 20.65 19.72 27.80
N ASP A 12 19.76 19.36 28.71
CA ASP A 12 18.75 18.36 28.48
C ASP A 12 17.83 18.82 27.32
N PRO A 13 17.50 17.93 26.37
CA PRO A 13 16.57 18.29 25.30
C PRO A 13 15.19 18.58 25.88
N PRO A 14 14.46 19.57 25.34
CA PRO A 14 13.16 19.95 25.86
C PRO A 14 12.19 18.77 25.82
N ALA A 15 11.48 18.55 26.91
CA ALA A 15 10.36 17.63 27.06
C ALA A 15 9.19 18.09 26.15
N LEU A 16 9.25 17.76 24.86
CA LEU A 16 8.23 18.07 23.89
C LEU A 16 7.38 16.83 23.64
N LEU A 17 6.14 16.95 24.13
CA LEU A 17 4.97 16.15 23.73
C LEU A 17 5.07 14.64 24.01
N ARG A 18 5.11 14.27 25.28
CA ARG A 18 4.56 12.98 25.69
C ARG A 18 3.04 13.03 25.46
N CYS A 19 2.56 12.21 24.53
CA CYS A 19 1.12 11.93 24.45
C CYS A 19 0.62 11.43 25.83
N PRO A 20 -0.59 11.81 26.27
CA PRO A 20 -1.12 11.43 27.59
C PRO A 20 -1.64 9.98 27.57
N HIS A 21 -0.76 8.99 27.42
CA HIS A 21 -1.12 7.57 27.46
C HIS A 21 -0.21 6.74 28.40
N ASP A 22 0.37 7.37 29.43
CA ASP A 22 1.15 6.70 30.48
C ASP A 22 0.27 6.28 31.68
N GLN A 23 -0.81 5.54 31.44
CA GLN A 23 -1.43 4.68 32.46
C GLN A 23 -1.65 3.27 31.90
N VAL A 24 -0.55 2.57 31.64
CA VAL A 24 -0.60 1.17 31.23
C VAL A 24 -0.60 0.30 32.46
N ARG A 25 -1.70 -0.46 32.67
CA ARG A 25 -1.65 -1.67 33.48
C ARG A 25 -0.47 -2.49 32.98
N ARG A 26 0.45 -2.88 33.86
CA ARG A 26 1.54 -3.83 33.58
C ARG A 26 0.92 -5.21 33.28
N GLY A 27 0.40 -5.40 32.09
CA GLY A 27 0.05 -6.66 31.49
C GLY A 27 1.20 -7.10 30.59
N ALA A 28 1.24 -8.38 30.24
CA ALA A 28 2.23 -8.92 29.31
C ALA A 28 2.32 -8.04 28.05
N GLY A 29 3.54 -7.67 27.67
CA GLY A 29 3.80 -6.93 26.43
C GLY A 29 3.38 -7.76 25.22
N VAL A 30 3.03 -7.11 24.12
CA VAL A 30 2.74 -7.73 22.83
C VAL A 30 3.79 -7.32 21.83
N LYS A 31 4.17 -8.22 20.96
CA LYS A 31 5.21 -7.95 19.96
C LYS A 31 4.73 -7.00 18.87
N ALA A 32 5.56 -6.02 18.54
CA ALA A 32 5.40 -5.16 17.39
C ALA A 32 6.75 -4.93 16.71
N VAL A 33 6.76 -4.81 15.39
CA VAL A 33 7.94 -4.34 14.67
C VAL A 33 7.88 -2.83 14.55
N VAL A 34 8.92 -2.17 15.06
CA VAL A 34 8.99 -0.71 15.16
C VAL A 34 10.28 -0.17 14.55
N TYR A 35 10.29 1.15 14.28
CA TYR A 35 11.47 1.89 13.82
C TYR A 35 11.43 3.32 14.35
N ASP A 36 12.62 3.87 14.66
CA ASP A 36 12.78 5.20 15.26
C ASP A 36 13.36 6.23 14.29
N ARG A 37 13.84 5.78 13.14
CA ARG A 37 14.43 6.61 12.09
C ARG A 37 14.14 6.04 10.71
N TYR A 38 14.10 6.90 9.72
CA TYR A 38 14.05 6.46 8.32
C TYR A 38 15.33 5.72 7.93
N GLY A 39 15.22 4.69 7.10
CA GLY A 39 16.39 3.94 6.63
C GLY A 39 16.06 2.70 5.81
N SER A 40 17.06 1.83 5.72
CA SER A 40 16.93 0.47 5.19
C SER A 40 16.15 -0.43 6.17
N PRO A 41 15.75 -1.63 5.77
CA PRO A 41 15.08 -2.58 6.66
C PRO A 41 15.83 -2.88 7.98
N ASP A 42 17.14 -2.65 8.03
CA ASP A 42 17.97 -2.87 9.24
C ASP A 42 17.61 -1.96 10.42
N VAL A 43 16.84 -0.88 10.20
CA VAL A 43 16.38 -0.01 11.28
C VAL A 43 15.16 -0.58 12.02
N LEU A 44 14.56 -1.63 11.49
CA LEU A 44 13.43 -2.32 12.11
C LEU A 44 13.90 -3.25 13.23
N HIS A 45 13.15 -3.28 14.31
CA HIS A 45 13.37 -4.21 15.41
C HIS A 45 12.05 -4.61 16.06
N VAL A 46 12.04 -5.80 16.66
CA VAL A 46 10.90 -6.27 17.45
C VAL A 46 11.00 -5.67 18.85
N GLU A 47 9.89 -5.14 19.35
CA GLU A 47 9.77 -4.54 20.67
C GLU A 47 8.51 -5.07 21.37
N ASP A 48 8.59 -5.33 22.67
CA ASP A 48 7.42 -5.58 23.49
C ASP A 48 6.76 -4.24 23.83
N VAL A 49 5.59 -4.01 23.25
CA VAL A 49 4.81 -2.79 23.44
C VAL A 49 3.57 -3.06 24.30
N PRO A 50 3.04 -2.06 25.00
CA PRO A 50 1.77 -2.21 25.71
C PRO A 50 0.62 -2.58 24.76
N VAL A 51 -0.29 -3.45 25.22
CA VAL A 51 -1.53 -3.73 24.50
C VAL A 51 -2.30 -2.41 24.29
N PRO A 52 -2.60 -2.02 23.04
CA PRO A 52 -3.25 -0.73 22.80
C PRO A 52 -4.71 -0.74 23.26
N THR A 53 -5.19 0.39 23.83
CA THR A 53 -6.58 0.54 24.24
C THR A 53 -7.36 1.30 23.18
N PRO A 54 -8.51 0.78 22.69
CA PRO A 54 -9.29 1.44 21.67
C PRO A 54 -9.98 2.69 22.19
N ALA A 55 -9.82 3.82 21.50
CA ALA A 55 -10.56 5.06 21.73
C ALA A 55 -11.97 4.96 21.14
N ALA A 56 -12.79 6.03 21.32
CA ALA A 56 -14.12 6.09 20.74
C ALA A 56 -14.07 5.88 19.20
N GLY A 57 -14.91 5.00 18.67
CA GLY A 57 -14.98 4.64 17.25
C GLY A 57 -13.82 3.76 16.74
N GLN A 58 -12.94 3.29 17.62
CA GLN A 58 -11.83 2.40 17.28
C GLN A 58 -12.08 0.96 17.74
N ILE A 59 -11.44 0.05 17.05
CA ILE A 59 -11.48 -1.38 17.31
C ILE A 59 -10.05 -1.86 17.53
N ARG A 60 -9.82 -2.65 18.57
CA ARG A 60 -8.58 -3.42 18.72
C ARG A 60 -8.74 -4.74 18.00
N VAL A 61 -7.84 -4.99 17.05
CA VAL A 61 -7.79 -6.23 16.28
C VAL A 61 -6.58 -7.03 16.71
N ARG A 62 -6.77 -8.28 17.08
CA ARG A 62 -5.71 -9.26 17.17
C ARG A 62 -5.40 -9.71 15.76
N VAL A 63 -4.21 -9.30 15.27
CA VAL A 63 -3.79 -9.50 13.89
C VAL A 63 -3.50 -10.98 13.64
N ALA A 64 -4.14 -11.55 12.63
CA ALA A 64 -3.88 -12.91 12.16
C ALA A 64 -3.03 -12.90 10.87
N ALA A 65 -3.14 -11.85 10.06
CA ALA A 65 -2.31 -11.62 8.88
C ALA A 65 -2.32 -10.13 8.53
N THR A 66 -1.22 -9.69 7.96
CA THR A 66 -1.07 -8.35 7.37
C THR A 66 -0.34 -8.48 6.04
N SER A 67 -0.52 -7.56 5.11
CA SER A 67 0.21 -7.61 3.86
C SER A 67 1.07 -6.37 3.65
N VAL A 68 2.21 -6.57 3.00
CA VAL A 68 3.16 -5.51 2.71
C VAL A 68 2.75 -4.75 1.46
N ASN A 69 2.71 -3.43 1.56
CA ASN A 69 2.48 -2.51 0.46
C ASN A 69 3.73 -1.67 0.14
N LEU A 70 3.80 -1.15 -1.07
CA LEU A 70 4.91 -0.25 -1.45
C LEU A 70 4.94 1.00 -0.57
N SER A 71 3.77 1.46 -0.11
CA SER A 71 3.65 2.58 0.83
C SER A 71 4.32 2.33 2.18
N ASP A 72 4.44 1.06 2.63
CA ASP A 72 5.17 0.71 3.84
C ASP A 72 6.69 0.83 3.63
N TRP A 73 7.18 0.38 2.48
CA TRP A 73 8.58 0.56 2.07
C TRP A 73 8.97 2.03 1.94
N GLU A 74 8.11 2.82 1.28
CA GLU A 74 8.32 4.27 1.13
C GLU A 74 8.33 4.98 2.49
N ALA A 75 7.41 4.62 3.38
CA ALA A 75 7.33 5.15 4.74
C ALA A 75 8.56 4.79 5.58
N LEU A 76 9.04 3.54 5.51
CA LEU A 76 10.27 3.10 6.18
C LEU A 76 11.48 3.94 5.74
N ARG A 77 11.61 4.15 4.45
CA ARG A 77 12.73 4.89 3.87
C ARG A 77 12.60 6.41 4.00
N GLY A 78 11.39 6.91 4.27
CA GLY A 78 11.09 8.34 4.16
C GLY A 78 11.37 8.87 2.75
N SER A 79 11.18 8.06 1.75
CA SER A 79 11.43 8.38 0.34
C SER A 79 10.41 7.65 -0.55
N PRO A 80 9.77 8.38 -1.45
CA PRO A 80 9.94 9.79 -1.83
C PRO A 80 9.58 10.81 -0.72
N ALA A 81 9.89 12.10 -0.91
CA ALA A 81 9.75 13.12 0.15
C ALA A 81 8.33 13.22 0.75
N TYR A 82 7.28 12.89 -0.01
CA TYR A 82 5.91 12.85 0.51
C TYR A 82 5.71 11.78 1.61
N ALA A 83 6.53 10.73 1.63
CA ALA A 83 6.49 9.72 2.69
C ALA A 83 6.89 10.26 4.07
N ARG A 84 7.46 11.48 4.12
CA ARG A 84 7.80 12.20 5.36
C ARG A 84 6.72 13.17 5.82
N ILE A 85 5.55 13.17 5.20
CA ILE A 85 4.43 14.01 5.66
C ILE A 85 4.04 13.58 7.08
N GLY A 86 4.13 14.54 8.01
CA GLY A 86 3.90 14.31 9.44
C GLY A 86 5.18 14.03 10.25
N GLY A 87 6.36 13.84 9.61
CA GLY A 87 7.60 13.56 10.32
C GLY A 87 8.84 13.83 9.46
N LEU A 88 9.33 15.08 9.41
CA LEU A 88 10.43 15.46 8.50
C LEU A 88 11.77 14.77 8.82
N ARG A 89 12.15 14.70 10.08
CA ARG A 89 13.44 14.13 10.55
C ARG A 89 13.29 12.71 11.06
N PHE A 90 12.18 12.43 11.72
CA PHE A 90 11.88 11.13 12.31
C PHE A 90 10.47 10.72 11.88
N PRO A 91 10.17 9.43 11.81
CA PRO A 91 8.82 8.97 11.49
C PRO A 91 7.82 9.45 12.56
N ALA A 92 6.67 9.96 12.12
CA ALA A 92 5.60 10.38 13.03
C ALA A 92 4.97 9.18 13.77
N ARG A 93 5.10 7.99 13.21
CA ARG A 93 4.64 6.71 13.78
C ARG A 93 5.77 5.72 13.74
N ARG A 94 5.97 5.00 14.85
CA ARG A 94 7.02 3.99 14.99
C ARG A 94 6.66 2.65 14.33
N SER A 95 5.42 2.48 13.86
CA SER A 95 4.91 1.23 13.30
C SER A 95 4.41 1.42 11.87
N LEU A 96 4.51 0.37 11.07
CA LEU A 96 4.07 0.27 9.68
C LEU A 96 2.94 -0.78 9.55
N GLY A 97 2.50 -1.03 8.32
CA GLY A 97 1.46 -2.00 8.00
C GLY A 97 0.07 -1.37 8.03
N SER A 98 -0.56 -1.26 6.86
CA SER A 98 -1.91 -0.72 6.72
C SER A 98 -2.94 -1.82 6.47
N ASP A 99 -2.66 -2.76 5.59
CA ASP A 99 -3.56 -3.87 5.29
C ASP A 99 -3.53 -4.90 6.42
N ILE A 100 -4.67 -5.13 7.06
CA ILE A 100 -4.80 -6.05 8.19
C ILE A 100 -5.97 -7.03 8.00
N ALA A 101 -5.83 -8.21 8.57
CA ALA A 101 -6.91 -9.16 8.79
C ALA A 101 -6.72 -9.85 10.15
N GLY A 102 -7.79 -10.05 10.90
CA GLY A 102 -7.71 -10.60 12.22
C GLY A 102 -9.06 -10.70 12.92
N VAL A 103 -9.02 -10.86 14.23
CA VAL A 103 -10.20 -11.01 15.07
C VAL A 103 -10.33 -9.79 15.97
N VAL A 104 -11.52 -9.22 16.05
CA VAL A 104 -11.85 -8.16 17.00
C VAL A 104 -11.62 -8.66 18.41
N ASP A 105 -10.75 -7.99 19.14
CA ASP A 105 -10.44 -8.34 20.54
C ASP A 105 -11.18 -7.43 21.51
N ASP A 106 -11.27 -6.13 21.22
CA ASP A 106 -11.93 -5.14 22.05
C ASP A 106 -12.47 -3.97 21.18
N VAL A 107 -13.45 -3.24 21.69
CA VAL A 107 -14.09 -2.13 20.97
C VAL A 107 -14.20 -0.89 21.85
N GLY A 108 -13.90 0.28 21.30
CA GLY A 108 -14.10 1.56 21.95
C GLY A 108 -15.57 1.98 21.96
N SER A 109 -15.87 3.00 22.74
CA SER A 109 -17.22 3.57 22.81
C SER A 109 -17.70 4.04 21.43
N GLY A 110 -19.00 3.89 21.16
CA GLY A 110 -19.62 4.30 19.89
C GLY A 110 -19.42 3.34 18.71
N VAL A 111 -18.65 2.27 18.86
CA VAL A 111 -18.58 1.18 17.87
C VAL A 111 -19.90 0.40 17.89
N THR A 112 -20.50 0.21 16.71
CA THR A 112 -21.83 -0.43 16.57
C THR A 112 -21.86 -1.59 15.59
N ARG A 113 -20.90 -1.66 14.65
CA ARG A 113 -20.88 -2.63 13.54
C ARG A 113 -20.19 -3.95 13.91
N PHE A 114 -19.31 -3.91 14.90
CA PHE A 114 -18.46 -5.04 15.27
C PHE A 114 -18.47 -5.28 16.77
N ARG A 115 -18.16 -6.51 17.16
CA ARG A 115 -18.04 -6.97 18.56
C ARG A 115 -16.85 -7.91 18.69
N PRO A 116 -16.30 -8.11 19.90
CA PRO A 116 -15.27 -9.10 20.15
C PRO A 116 -15.64 -10.48 19.58
N GLY A 117 -14.68 -11.10 18.90
CA GLY A 117 -14.84 -12.38 18.20
C GLY A 117 -15.19 -12.26 16.71
N ASP A 118 -15.59 -11.08 16.19
CA ASP A 118 -15.84 -10.91 14.76
C ASP A 118 -14.52 -10.99 13.97
N GLU A 119 -14.53 -11.73 12.86
CA GLU A 119 -13.42 -11.74 11.90
C GLU A 119 -13.51 -10.53 10.96
N VAL A 120 -12.43 -9.76 10.89
CA VAL A 120 -12.39 -8.49 10.16
C VAL A 120 -11.13 -8.37 9.29
N TYR A 121 -11.20 -7.51 8.28
CA TYR A 121 -10.07 -7.10 7.46
C TYR A 121 -10.29 -5.67 6.95
N GLY A 122 -9.21 -5.00 6.55
CA GLY A 122 -9.32 -3.64 6.00
C GLY A 122 -8.00 -2.93 5.80
N ASP A 123 -8.07 -1.72 5.25
CA ASP A 123 -6.92 -0.82 5.10
C ASP A 123 -6.89 0.20 6.25
N ASN A 124 -5.99 -0.01 7.19
CA ASN A 124 -5.76 0.85 8.34
C ASN A 124 -4.72 1.94 8.05
N LEU A 125 -4.74 2.54 6.87
CA LEU A 125 -3.75 3.53 6.44
C LEU A 125 -3.64 4.73 7.40
N ALA A 126 -4.76 5.15 7.98
CA ALA A 126 -4.81 6.28 8.92
C ALA A 126 -4.02 6.05 10.21
N LEU A 127 -4.07 4.84 10.79
CA LEU A 127 -3.40 4.52 12.05
C LEU A 127 -2.15 3.66 11.86
N LYS A 128 -2.10 2.81 10.81
CA LYS A 128 -1.06 1.80 10.59
C LYS A 128 -0.95 0.83 11.77
N GLY A 129 0.21 0.22 11.97
CA GLY A 129 0.45 -0.67 13.10
C GLY A 129 0.08 -2.14 12.84
N GLY A 130 -0.14 -2.52 11.58
CA GLY A 130 -0.47 -3.90 11.21
C GLY A 130 0.67 -4.91 11.46
N PHE A 131 1.93 -4.46 11.51
CA PHE A 131 3.05 -5.34 11.80
C PHE A 131 3.26 -5.49 13.31
N ALA A 132 2.22 -5.95 13.99
CA ALA A 132 2.17 -6.23 15.41
C ALA A 132 1.14 -7.33 15.72
N GLU A 133 1.19 -7.92 16.90
CA GLU A 133 0.17 -8.87 17.35
C GLU A 133 -1.21 -8.26 17.55
N TYR A 134 -1.25 -6.96 17.90
CA TYR A 134 -2.48 -6.17 18.04
C TYR A 134 -2.32 -4.80 17.40
N THR A 135 -3.40 -4.35 16.77
CA THR A 135 -3.47 -3.01 16.19
C THR A 135 -4.81 -2.35 16.50
N LEU A 136 -4.84 -1.02 16.44
CA LEU A 136 -6.09 -0.24 16.46
C LEU A 136 -6.47 0.15 15.05
N ALA A 137 -7.75 0.04 14.72
CA ALA A 137 -8.30 0.51 13.46
C ALA A 137 -9.61 1.29 13.68
N PRO A 138 -9.90 2.32 12.88
CA PRO A 138 -11.23 2.93 12.88
C PRO A 138 -12.29 1.91 12.43
N GLU A 139 -13.47 1.94 13.02
CA GLU A 139 -14.60 1.09 12.59
C GLU A 139 -14.88 1.23 11.08
N SER A 140 -14.73 2.42 10.54
CA SER A 140 -14.98 2.73 9.13
C SER A 140 -14.00 2.09 8.15
N ALA A 141 -12.78 1.72 8.61
CA ALA A 141 -11.74 1.12 7.77
C ALA A 141 -11.92 -0.40 7.60
N LEU A 142 -12.78 -1.02 8.41
CA LEU A 142 -12.91 -2.47 8.48
C LEU A 142 -14.20 -2.99 7.83
N ALA A 143 -14.10 -4.21 7.28
CA ALA A 143 -15.22 -5.04 6.85
C ALA A 143 -15.17 -6.41 7.55
N ARG A 144 -16.32 -7.12 7.58
CA ARG A 144 -16.36 -8.54 8.01
C ARG A 144 -15.67 -9.40 6.97
N LYS A 145 -14.77 -10.27 7.43
CA LYS A 145 -14.06 -11.19 6.54
C LYS A 145 -15.03 -12.25 6.02
N PRO A 146 -15.09 -12.45 4.69
CA PRO A 146 -15.81 -13.58 4.14
C PRO A 146 -15.25 -14.92 4.66
N THR A 147 -16.11 -15.86 4.95
CA THR A 147 -15.70 -17.20 5.45
C THR A 147 -14.90 -17.98 4.40
N GLN A 148 -15.08 -17.69 3.13
CA GLN A 148 -14.39 -18.32 2.00
C GLN A 148 -12.91 -17.92 1.90
N LEU A 149 -12.52 -16.79 2.49
CA LEU A 149 -11.14 -16.31 2.46
C LEU A 149 -10.42 -16.61 3.78
N THR A 150 -9.18 -17.04 3.68
CA THR A 150 -8.25 -17.06 4.81
C THR A 150 -7.91 -15.64 5.26
N PHE A 151 -7.36 -15.46 6.47
CA PHE A 151 -6.86 -14.15 6.92
C PHE A 151 -5.72 -13.64 6.02
N ALA A 152 -4.84 -14.54 5.58
CA ALA A 152 -3.75 -14.20 4.65
C ALA A 152 -4.30 -13.63 3.35
N GLU A 153 -5.26 -14.28 2.72
CA GLU A 153 -5.90 -13.80 1.50
C GLU A 153 -6.64 -12.47 1.73
N ALA A 154 -7.45 -12.39 2.76
CA ALA A 154 -8.22 -11.20 3.08
C ALA A 154 -7.34 -9.97 3.30
N SER A 155 -6.16 -10.13 3.96
CA SER A 155 -5.21 -9.04 4.17
C SER A 155 -4.59 -8.49 2.89
N THR A 156 -4.64 -9.24 1.77
CA THR A 156 -3.98 -8.83 0.52
C THR A 156 -4.81 -7.87 -0.33
N ILE A 157 -6.12 -7.78 -0.08
CA ILE A 157 -7.05 -7.12 -1.00
C ILE A 157 -7.21 -5.61 -0.73
N PRO A 158 -7.30 -5.10 0.51
CA PRO A 158 -7.84 -3.77 0.76
C PRO A 158 -7.17 -2.68 -0.07
N GLN A 159 -5.89 -2.38 0.14
CA GLN A 159 -5.20 -1.33 -0.60
C GLN A 159 -4.98 -1.72 -2.07
N ALA A 160 -4.47 -2.92 -2.32
CA ALA A 160 -4.13 -3.36 -3.66
C ALA A 160 -5.37 -3.51 -4.56
N GLY A 161 -6.46 -4.08 -4.03
CA GLY A 161 -7.74 -4.22 -4.72
C GLY A 161 -8.41 -2.88 -4.99
N ALA A 162 -8.42 -1.96 -4.01
CA ALA A 162 -8.99 -0.62 -4.20
C ALA A 162 -8.27 0.17 -5.31
N ILE A 163 -6.94 0.09 -5.37
CA ILE A 163 -6.14 0.70 -6.44
C ILE A 163 -6.49 0.08 -7.79
N ALA A 164 -6.49 -1.25 -7.87
CA ALA A 164 -6.75 -1.97 -9.11
C ALA A 164 -8.18 -1.71 -9.63
N TRP A 165 -9.18 -1.76 -8.74
CA TRP A 165 -10.57 -1.52 -9.09
C TRP A 165 -10.78 -0.12 -9.68
N GLN A 166 -10.36 0.91 -8.96
CA GLN A 166 -10.52 2.30 -9.39
C GLN A 166 -9.61 2.63 -10.59
N GLY A 167 -8.44 2.00 -10.68
CA GLY A 167 -7.51 2.19 -11.79
C GLY A 167 -7.97 1.60 -13.12
N THR A 168 -8.83 0.57 -13.08
CA THR A 168 -9.31 -0.14 -14.28
C THR A 168 -10.77 0.16 -14.63
N GLU A 169 -11.49 0.96 -13.86
CA GLU A 169 -12.92 1.25 -14.03
C GLU A 169 -13.31 1.77 -15.43
N ARG A 170 -12.35 2.33 -16.17
CA ARG A 170 -12.53 2.86 -17.53
C ARG A 170 -12.19 1.85 -18.64
N ALA A 171 -11.72 0.67 -18.28
CA ALA A 171 -11.51 -0.39 -19.27
C ALA A 171 -12.85 -0.91 -19.77
N VAL A 172 -12.92 -1.16 -21.08
CA VAL A 172 -14.08 -1.73 -21.74
C VAL A 172 -13.65 -2.82 -22.71
N ALA A 173 -14.58 -3.61 -23.20
CA ALA A 173 -14.29 -4.66 -24.17
C ALA A 173 -13.58 -4.10 -25.42
N GLY A 174 -12.47 -4.72 -25.80
CA GLY A 174 -11.63 -4.31 -26.93
C GLY A 174 -10.70 -3.14 -26.66
N SER A 175 -10.77 -2.48 -25.49
CA SER A 175 -9.79 -1.42 -25.16
C SER A 175 -8.39 -1.99 -24.93
N ARG A 176 -7.37 -1.21 -25.27
CA ARG A 176 -5.97 -1.51 -25.01
C ARG A 176 -5.54 -0.87 -23.69
N VAL A 177 -5.25 -1.70 -22.71
CA VAL A 177 -4.91 -1.27 -21.34
C VAL A 177 -3.44 -1.56 -21.06
N LEU A 178 -2.68 -0.56 -20.65
CA LEU A 178 -1.33 -0.75 -20.13
C LEU A 178 -1.34 -0.62 -18.60
N ILE A 179 -0.67 -1.55 -17.93
CA ILE A 179 -0.46 -1.53 -16.47
C ILE A 179 1.04 -1.55 -16.22
N ASN A 180 1.59 -0.47 -15.66
CA ASN A 180 3.00 -0.37 -15.26
C ASN A 180 3.15 -0.69 -13.76
N GLY A 181 4.07 -1.60 -13.40
CA GLY A 181 4.15 -2.27 -12.11
C GLY A 181 3.22 -3.49 -12.03
N ALA A 182 2.96 -4.09 -13.19
CA ALA A 182 1.95 -5.12 -13.40
C ALA A 182 2.20 -6.43 -12.64
N GLY A 183 3.46 -6.75 -12.36
CA GLY A 183 3.83 -7.95 -11.60
C GLY A 183 3.78 -7.81 -10.08
N GLY A 184 3.37 -6.62 -9.55
CA GLY A 184 3.18 -6.38 -8.13
C GLY A 184 1.76 -6.67 -7.64
N GLY A 185 1.49 -6.37 -6.36
CA GLY A 185 0.20 -6.65 -5.73
C GLY A 185 -0.99 -6.01 -6.45
N SER A 186 -1.02 -4.68 -6.57
CA SER A 186 -2.10 -3.99 -7.29
C SER A 186 -2.13 -4.33 -8.77
N GLY A 187 -0.95 -4.53 -9.39
CA GLY A 187 -0.84 -4.87 -10.81
C GLY A 187 -1.47 -6.21 -11.14
N SER A 188 -1.27 -7.25 -10.32
CA SER A 188 -1.84 -8.57 -10.54
C SER A 188 -3.37 -8.58 -10.46
N PHE A 189 -3.97 -7.78 -9.58
CA PHE A 189 -5.42 -7.57 -9.57
C PHE A 189 -5.87 -6.76 -10.79
N ALA A 190 -5.15 -5.69 -11.15
CA ALA A 190 -5.52 -4.83 -12.28
C ALA A 190 -5.52 -5.57 -13.62
N ILE A 191 -4.54 -6.46 -13.86
CA ILE A 191 -4.54 -7.33 -15.06
C ILE A 191 -5.85 -8.12 -15.12
N GLN A 192 -6.18 -8.86 -14.08
CA GLN A 192 -7.35 -9.74 -14.05
C GLN A 192 -8.66 -8.93 -14.20
N LEU A 193 -8.78 -7.78 -13.54
CA LEU A 193 -9.94 -6.91 -13.64
C LEU A 193 -10.11 -6.35 -15.05
N ALA A 194 -9.04 -5.87 -15.69
CA ALA A 194 -9.09 -5.37 -17.07
C ALA A 194 -9.42 -6.51 -18.06
N LYS A 195 -8.85 -7.70 -17.87
CA LYS A 195 -9.19 -8.89 -18.68
C LYS A 195 -10.65 -9.28 -18.55
N ARG A 196 -11.19 -9.26 -17.33
CA ARG A 196 -12.61 -9.54 -17.08
C ARG A 196 -13.54 -8.57 -17.83
N LEU A 197 -13.12 -7.32 -18.00
CA LEU A 197 -13.85 -6.32 -18.80
C LEU A 197 -13.66 -6.48 -20.31
N GLY A 198 -12.91 -7.50 -20.77
CA GLY A 198 -12.68 -7.79 -22.18
C GLY A 198 -11.58 -6.94 -22.83
N ALA A 199 -10.72 -6.31 -22.04
CA ALA A 199 -9.61 -5.52 -22.55
C ALA A 199 -8.45 -6.39 -23.07
N HIS A 200 -7.65 -5.84 -23.97
CA HIS A 200 -6.31 -6.33 -24.32
C HIS A 200 -5.29 -5.69 -23.38
N VAL A 201 -4.63 -6.49 -22.54
CA VAL A 201 -3.79 -6.01 -21.43
C VAL A 201 -2.32 -6.17 -21.73
N THR A 202 -1.58 -5.08 -21.70
CA THR A 202 -0.11 -5.04 -21.72
C THR A 202 0.42 -4.79 -20.30
N GLY A 203 1.12 -5.78 -19.73
CA GLY A 203 1.79 -5.66 -18.44
C GLY A 203 3.23 -5.18 -18.59
N VAL A 204 3.64 -4.20 -17.80
CA VAL A 204 5.02 -3.69 -17.76
C VAL A 204 5.62 -3.94 -16.39
N ASP A 205 6.75 -4.65 -16.34
CA ASP A 205 7.57 -4.84 -15.13
C ASP A 205 8.98 -5.29 -15.57
N ASN A 206 9.83 -5.79 -14.67
CA ASN A 206 11.13 -6.37 -15.03
C ASN A 206 11.00 -7.77 -15.65
N ALA A 207 12.06 -8.22 -16.32
CA ALA A 207 12.10 -9.50 -17.04
C ALA A 207 11.68 -10.71 -16.18
N ALA A 208 12.05 -10.73 -14.89
CA ALA A 208 11.78 -11.86 -13.99
C ALA A 208 10.28 -12.05 -13.68
N LYS A 209 9.44 -11.07 -14.00
CA LYS A 209 7.99 -11.11 -13.72
C LYS A 209 7.14 -11.38 -14.97
N GLN A 210 7.75 -11.52 -16.14
CA GLN A 210 6.99 -11.66 -17.39
C GLN A 210 6.08 -12.89 -17.39
N ASP A 211 6.58 -14.04 -16.97
CA ASP A 211 5.80 -15.29 -16.95
C ASP A 211 4.66 -15.20 -15.92
N PHE A 212 4.92 -14.56 -14.78
CA PHE A 212 3.87 -14.28 -13.80
C PHE A 212 2.77 -13.37 -14.39
N MET A 213 3.13 -12.27 -15.05
CA MET A 213 2.16 -11.38 -15.68
C MET A 213 1.29 -12.10 -16.71
N ARG A 214 1.90 -12.98 -17.55
CA ARG A 214 1.14 -13.82 -18.48
C ARG A 214 0.21 -14.79 -17.75
N SER A 215 0.67 -15.42 -16.68
CA SER A 215 -0.10 -16.40 -15.90
C SER A 215 -1.35 -15.80 -15.25
N VAL A 216 -1.32 -14.49 -14.96
CA VAL A 216 -2.47 -13.75 -14.40
C VAL A 216 -3.32 -13.07 -15.49
N GLY A 217 -3.00 -13.27 -16.78
CA GLY A 217 -3.84 -12.93 -17.91
C GLY A 217 -3.38 -11.75 -18.77
N ALA A 218 -2.15 -11.24 -18.62
CA ALA A 218 -1.63 -10.24 -19.55
C ALA A 218 -1.44 -10.85 -20.95
N ASP A 219 -1.94 -10.17 -21.99
CA ASP A 219 -1.79 -10.58 -23.37
C ASP A 219 -0.37 -10.29 -23.88
N ASP A 220 0.13 -9.09 -23.57
CA ASP A 220 1.50 -8.66 -23.86
C ASP A 220 2.25 -8.33 -22.58
N VAL A 221 3.57 -8.51 -22.61
CA VAL A 221 4.44 -8.13 -21.49
C VAL A 221 5.67 -7.38 -22.00
N ILE A 222 6.04 -6.31 -21.30
CA ILE A 222 7.15 -5.44 -21.61
C ILE A 222 8.13 -5.44 -20.44
N ASP A 223 9.41 -5.67 -20.72
CA ASP A 223 10.50 -5.40 -19.78
C ASP A 223 10.96 -3.94 -19.93
N TYR A 224 10.64 -3.12 -18.91
CA TYR A 224 10.96 -1.69 -18.91
C TYR A 224 12.47 -1.37 -18.99
N SER A 225 13.33 -2.36 -18.73
CA SER A 225 14.79 -2.21 -18.83
C SER A 225 15.30 -2.30 -20.27
N ARG A 226 14.53 -2.89 -21.17
CA ARG A 226 14.86 -3.10 -22.59
C ARG A 226 14.03 -2.21 -23.51
N ASP A 227 12.74 -2.05 -23.21
CA ASP A 227 11.78 -1.43 -24.10
C ASP A 227 11.12 -0.20 -23.46
N ASP A 228 10.92 0.85 -24.23
CA ASP A 228 10.19 2.03 -23.81
C ASP A 228 8.68 1.86 -24.08
N PHE A 229 7.93 1.48 -23.06
CA PHE A 229 6.48 1.31 -23.13
C PHE A 229 5.71 2.59 -23.51
N THR A 230 6.37 3.76 -23.53
CA THR A 230 5.76 5.02 -23.95
C THR A 230 5.87 5.29 -25.46
N THR A 231 6.43 4.33 -26.22
CA THR A 231 6.54 4.35 -27.70
C THR A 231 5.91 3.11 -28.32
N PRO A 232 4.63 2.79 -27.99
CA PRO A 232 3.99 1.59 -28.50
C PRO A 232 3.71 1.71 -30.01
N THR A 233 3.67 0.56 -30.68
CA THR A 233 3.22 0.47 -32.08
C THR A 233 1.75 0.90 -32.21
N GLN A 234 0.94 0.54 -31.23
CA GLN A 234 -0.46 0.93 -31.14
C GLN A 234 -0.72 1.60 -29.77
N PRO A 235 -1.19 2.85 -29.75
CA PRO A 235 -1.46 3.58 -28.51
C PRO A 235 -2.52 2.91 -27.64
N TYR A 236 -2.55 3.27 -26.35
CA TYR A 236 -3.42 2.72 -25.32
C TYR A 236 -4.65 3.62 -25.08
N ASP A 237 -5.78 2.99 -24.76
CA ASP A 237 -7.00 3.68 -24.31
C ASP A 237 -6.89 4.04 -22.82
N LEU A 238 -6.26 3.15 -22.02
CA LEU A 238 -6.06 3.33 -20.59
C LEU A 238 -4.63 2.95 -20.21
N MET A 239 -4.00 3.79 -19.41
CA MET A 239 -2.72 3.50 -18.76
C MET A 239 -2.86 3.67 -17.25
N LEU A 240 -2.70 2.57 -16.50
CA LEU A 240 -2.56 2.57 -15.05
C LEU A 240 -1.07 2.45 -14.69
N ASP A 241 -0.52 3.49 -14.05
CA ASP A 241 0.90 3.58 -13.74
C ASP A 241 1.11 3.59 -12.21
N LEU A 242 1.60 2.47 -11.68
CA LEU A 242 1.82 2.26 -10.25
C LEU A 242 3.22 2.73 -9.81
N VAL A 243 4.10 3.06 -10.77
CA VAL A 243 5.51 3.44 -10.53
C VAL A 243 5.96 4.57 -11.46
N ALA A 244 5.17 5.63 -11.55
CA ALA A 244 5.35 6.72 -12.49
C ALA A 244 6.74 7.38 -12.41
N HIS A 245 7.44 7.45 -13.55
CA HIS A 245 8.77 8.08 -13.64
C HIS A 245 9.05 8.74 -15.00
N ARG A 246 8.18 8.57 -15.99
CA ARG A 246 8.31 9.17 -17.33
C ARG A 246 7.71 10.58 -17.37
N SER A 247 7.91 11.30 -18.48
CA SER A 247 7.36 12.65 -18.67
C SER A 247 5.88 12.59 -19.09
N VAL A 248 5.13 13.64 -18.77
CA VAL A 248 3.72 13.80 -19.20
C VAL A 248 3.59 13.70 -20.74
N PHE A 249 4.59 14.22 -21.49
CA PHE A 249 4.60 14.14 -22.95
C PHE A 249 4.81 12.72 -23.48
N ALA A 250 5.59 11.90 -22.77
CA ALA A 250 5.74 10.49 -23.10
C ALA A 250 4.43 9.73 -22.89
N TYR A 251 3.75 9.94 -21.75
CA TYR A 251 2.42 9.36 -21.51
C TYR A 251 1.39 9.80 -22.53
N ARG A 252 1.36 11.10 -22.85
CA ARG A 252 0.47 11.63 -23.92
C ARG A 252 0.70 10.92 -25.27
N ARG A 253 1.96 10.68 -25.64
CA ARG A 253 2.29 10.01 -26.91
C ARG A 253 1.79 8.57 -26.97
N ALA A 254 1.80 7.88 -25.85
CA ALA A 254 1.37 6.50 -25.74
C ALA A 254 -0.16 6.34 -25.68
N LEU A 255 -0.93 7.43 -25.57
CA LEU A 255 -2.38 7.39 -25.48
C LEU A 255 -3.06 7.75 -26.81
N VAL A 256 -4.15 7.07 -27.13
CA VAL A 256 -5.08 7.48 -28.17
C VAL A 256 -5.72 8.84 -27.85
N PRO A 257 -6.27 9.59 -28.83
CA PRO A 257 -7.23 10.67 -28.53
C PRO A 257 -8.41 10.11 -27.72
N GLY A 258 -8.82 10.81 -26.66
CA GLY A 258 -9.81 10.30 -25.68
C GLY A 258 -9.25 9.39 -24.61
N GLY A 259 -8.01 8.89 -24.75
CA GLY A 259 -7.37 7.98 -23.81
C GLY A 259 -7.10 8.58 -22.45
N THR A 260 -6.95 7.69 -21.47
CA THR A 260 -6.79 8.04 -20.03
C THR A 260 -5.48 7.51 -19.48
N TYR A 261 -4.73 8.37 -18.79
CA TYR A 261 -3.59 8.01 -17.96
C TYR A 261 -3.89 8.32 -16.49
N ARG A 262 -3.63 7.35 -15.63
CA ARG A 262 -3.73 7.49 -14.17
C ARG A 262 -2.48 6.94 -13.51
N CYS A 263 -1.86 7.72 -12.62
CA CYS A 263 -0.78 7.22 -11.77
C CYS A 263 -1.19 7.21 -10.30
N VAL A 264 -0.65 6.26 -9.55
CA VAL A 264 -0.90 6.11 -8.10
C VAL A 264 0.35 6.38 -7.29
N GLY A 265 1.51 5.92 -7.73
CA GLY A 265 2.79 6.10 -7.07
C GLY A 265 3.87 6.56 -8.05
N GLY A 266 5.10 6.69 -7.57
CA GLY A 266 6.25 7.00 -8.39
C GLY A 266 7.11 8.14 -7.85
N SER A 267 8.02 8.65 -8.70
CA SER A 267 8.91 9.73 -8.28
C SER A 267 8.14 11.04 -8.03
N VAL A 268 8.57 11.81 -7.01
CA VAL A 268 7.99 13.13 -6.70
C VAL A 268 7.94 14.03 -7.95
N HIS A 269 9.00 14.03 -8.75
CA HIS A 269 9.06 14.83 -9.98
C HIS A 269 8.00 14.41 -11.00
N ALA A 270 7.76 13.09 -11.18
CA ALA A 270 6.72 12.62 -12.10
C ALA A 270 5.34 13.02 -11.60
N LEU A 271 5.04 12.78 -10.31
CA LEU A 271 3.77 13.16 -9.71
C LEU A 271 3.50 14.66 -9.78
N LEU A 272 4.48 15.50 -9.42
CA LEU A 272 4.34 16.96 -9.51
C LEU A 272 4.13 17.43 -10.95
N ARG A 273 4.83 16.85 -11.93
CA ARG A 273 4.60 17.16 -13.35
C ARG A 273 3.21 16.76 -13.81
N VAL A 274 2.73 15.57 -13.39
CA VAL A 274 1.38 15.12 -13.73
C VAL A 274 0.33 16.06 -13.10
N LEU A 275 0.52 16.47 -11.85
CA LEU A 275 -0.38 17.41 -11.17
C LEU A 275 -0.34 18.81 -11.81
N ALA A 276 0.85 19.33 -12.10
CA ALA A 276 1.02 20.70 -12.59
C ALA A 276 0.59 20.88 -14.05
N VAL A 277 0.97 19.94 -14.93
CA VAL A 277 0.75 20.11 -16.38
C VAL A 277 -0.09 19.00 -17.01
N GLY A 278 -0.35 17.89 -16.31
CA GLY A 278 -1.08 16.76 -16.87
C GLY A 278 -2.47 17.11 -17.37
N SER A 279 -3.24 17.86 -16.57
CA SER A 279 -4.60 18.29 -16.93
C SER A 279 -4.61 19.27 -18.11
N VAL A 280 -3.61 20.18 -18.19
CA VAL A 280 -3.49 21.14 -19.29
C VAL A 280 -3.11 20.42 -20.59
N VAL A 281 -2.05 19.60 -20.55
CA VAL A 281 -1.61 18.80 -21.71
C VAL A 281 -2.72 17.84 -22.15
N GLY A 282 -3.40 17.21 -21.21
CA GLY A 282 -4.52 16.32 -21.48
C GLY A 282 -5.64 17.06 -22.21
N ARG A 283 -6.10 18.20 -21.67
CA ARG A 283 -7.18 19.00 -22.26
C ARG A 283 -6.83 19.52 -23.66
N LEU A 284 -5.62 20.06 -23.86
CA LEU A 284 -5.16 20.55 -25.15
C LEU A 284 -5.02 19.46 -26.21
N THR A 285 -4.89 18.19 -25.81
CA THR A 285 -4.65 17.06 -26.72
C THR A 285 -5.79 16.06 -26.74
N GLY A 286 -6.94 16.38 -26.13
CA GLY A 286 -8.11 15.50 -26.06
C GLY A 286 -7.87 14.21 -25.27
N ARG A 287 -7.07 14.26 -24.20
CA ARG A 287 -6.73 13.12 -23.33
C ARG A 287 -7.00 13.44 -21.86
N SER A 288 -7.12 12.42 -21.01
CA SER A 288 -7.25 12.61 -19.57
C SER A 288 -5.99 12.13 -18.86
N ILE A 289 -5.16 13.06 -18.37
CA ILE A 289 -3.88 12.76 -17.71
C ILE A 289 -3.91 13.31 -16.29
N GLY A 290 -3.77 12.42 -15.29
CA GLY A 290 -3.86 12.83 -13.89
C GLY A 290 -3.40 11.77 -12.90
N VAL A 291 -3.35 12.17 -11.63
CA VAL A 291 -3.15 11.26 -10.50
C VAL A 291 -4.47 10.62 -10.14
N LEU A 292 -4.47 9.34 -9.85
CA LEU A 292 -5.60 8.64 -9.27
C LEU A 292 -5.63 8.89 -7.76
N ALA A 293 -6.56 9.73 -7.32
CA ALA A 293 -6.86 9.88 -5.90
C ALA A 293 -7.65 8.65 -5.43
N VAL A 294 -6.94 7.64 -4.96
CA VAL A 294 -7.55 6.39 -4.51
C VAL A 294 -8.42 6.66 -3.29
N LYS A 295 -9.67 6.27 -3.37
CA LYS A 295 -10.61 6.31 -2.24
C LYS A 295 -10.41 5.07 -1.40
N GLU A 296 -10.33 5.25 -0.09
CA GLU A 296 -10.12 4.21 0.90
C GLU A 296 -11.43 3.67 1.47
N GLY A 297 -11.31 2.55 2.20
CA GLY A 297 -12.40 1.94 2.93
C GLY A 297 -13.16 0.84 2.19
N PRO A 298 -14.01 0.11 2.93
CA PRO A 298 -14.63 -1.14 2.46
C PRO A 298 -15.40 -1.01 1.14
N ALA A 299 -16.11 0.07 0.91
CA ALA A 299 -16.88 0.28 -0.33
C ALA A 299 -16.00 0.25 -1.60
N HIS A 300 -14.69 0.50 -1.47
CA HIS A 300 -13.79 0.62 -2.60
C HIS A 300 -12.96 -0.64 -2.89
N PHE A 301 -12.89 -1.57 -1.94
CA PHE A 301 -12.26 -2.87 -2.16
C PHE A 301 -13.25 -4.05 -2.16
N GLN A 302 -14.48 -3.89 -1.63
CA GLN A 302 -15.49 -4.94 -1.59
C GLN A 302 -15.79 -5.57 -2.95
N PRO A 303 -15.90 -4.81 -4.06
CA PRO A 303 -16.14 -5.42 -5.38
C PRO A 303 -15.04 -6.43 -5.77
N VAL A 304 -13.78 -6.18 -5.40
CA VAL A 304 -12.68 -7.13 -5.68
C VAL A 304 -12.80 -8.36 -4.78
N VAL A 305 -13.20 -8.16 -3.52
CA VAL A 305 -13.44 -9.28 -2.59
C VAL A 305 -14.52 -10.21 -3.12
N ASP A 306 -15.63 -9.65 -3.61
CA ASP A 306 -16.74 -10.44 -4.16
C ASP A 306 -16.27 -11.28 -5.35
N LEU A 307 -15.43 -10.71 -6.23
CA LEU A 307 -14.84 -11.43 -7.35
C LEU A 307 -13.81 -12.49 -6.90
N CYS A 308 -13.09 -12.26 -5.81
CA CYS A 308 -12.19 -13.26 -5.24
C CYS A 308 -12.98 -14.42 -4.61
N VAL A 309 -14.08 -14.12 -3.92
CA VAL A 309 -14.96 -15.13 -3.32
C VAL A 309 -15.62 -16.02 -4.38
N THR A 310 -16.01 -15.45 -5.54
CA THR A 310 -16.56 -16.23 -6.66
C THR A 310 -15.50 -16.95 -7.51
N GLY A 311 -14.21 -16.67 -7.27
CA GLY A 311 -13.10 -17.23 -8.04
C GLY A 311 -12.88 -16.58 -9.41
N GLU A 312 -13.58 -15.50 -9.73
CA GLU A 312 -13.38 -14.73 -10.97
C GLU A 312 -12.05 -13.95 -10.97
N VAL A 313 -11.57 -13.57 -9.78
CA VAL A 313 -10.25 -12.96 -9.58
C VAL A 313 -9.47 -13.80 -8.57
N ARG A 314 -8.25 -14.17 -8.90
CA ARG A 314 -7.38 -14.98 -8.04
C ARG A 314 -6.45 -14.11 -7.24
N ILE A 315 -6.29 -14.46 -5.96
CA ILE A 315 -5.30 -13.85 -5.07
C ILE A 315 -3.97 -14.56 -5.26
N HIS A 316 -2.92 -13.78 -5.54
CA HIS A 316 -1.57 -14.33 -5.69
C HIS A 316 -0.69 -13.87 -4.53
N ILE A 317 -0.44 -14.78 -3.58
CA ILE A 317 0.51 -14.60 -2.48
C ILE A 317 1.84 -15.18 -2.93
N ASP A 318 2.82 -14.32 -3.12
CA ASP A 318 4.17 -14.69 -3.51
C ASP A 318 4.90 -15.43 -2.37
N ARG A 319 4.83 -14.87 -1.17
CA ARG A 319 5.48 -15.45 0.00
C ARG A 319 4.82 -14.96 1.29
N THR A 320 4.84 -15.82 2.31
CA THR A 320 4.49 -15.48 3.69
C THR A 320 5.76 -15.43 4.54
N PHE A 321 5.83 -14.45 5.43
CA PHE A 321 6.91 -14.21 6.38
C PHE A 321 6.36 -14.15 7.81
N THR A 322 7.22 -14.33 8.80
CA THR A 322 6.89 -14.03 10.20
C THR A 322 7.11 -12.55 10.52
N LEU A 323 6.70 -12.12 11.71
CA LEU A 323 6.92 -10.74 12.15
C LEU A 323 8.41 -10.39 12.23
N GLU A 324 9.23 -11.34 12.68
CA GLU A 324 10.69 -11.19 12.77
C GLU A 324 11.35 -11.07 11.39
N GLU A 325 10.75 -11.66 10.36
CA GLU A 325 11.22 -11.62 8.97
C GLU A 325 10.71 -10.39 8.20
N LEU A 326 9.97 -9.46 8.84
CA LEU A 326 9.45 -8.25 8.20
C LEU A 326 10.52 -7.46 7.41
N PRO A 327 11.78 -7.33 7.86
CA PRO A 327 12.82 -6.67 7.07
C PRO A 327 13.00 -7.29 5.68
N ALA A 328 12.98 -8.62 5.58
CA ALA A 328 13.09 -9.34 4.32
C ALA A 328 11.81 -9.21 3.46
N ALA A 329 10.64 -9.21 4.10
CA ALA A 329 9.35 -9.02 3.43
C ALA A 329 9.27 -7.62 2.76
N LEU A 330 9.65 -6.57 3.49
CA LEU A 330 9.70 -5.19 2.97
C LEU A 330 10.73 -5.03 1.85
N ALA A 331 11.93 -5.61 1.99
CA ALA A 331 12.95 -5.60 0.95
C ALA A 331 12.46 -6.30 -0.32
N ARG A 332 11.74 -7.43 -0.20
CA ARG A 332 11.19 -8.16 -1.33
C ARG A 332 10.21 -7.32 -2.16
N VAL A 333 9.35 -6.55 -1.50
CA VAL A 333 8.41 -5.63 -2.18
C VAL A 333 9.13 -4.40 -2.71
N GLY A 334 9.94 -3.74 -1.90
CA GLY A 334 10.57 -2.47 -2.22
C GLY A 334 11.65 -2.56 -3.31
N GLU A 335 12.29 -3.73 -3.45
CA GLU A 335 13.26 -4.01 -4.51
C GLU A 335 12.60 -4.60 -5.78
N GLY A 336 11.28 -4.62 -5.83
CA GLY A 336 10.53 -5.08 -7.00
C GLY A 336 10.62 -6.58 -7.26
N ARG A 337 10.92 -7.41 -6.26
CA ARG A 337 11.08 -8.87 -6.41
C ARG A 337 9.79 -9.67 -6.17
N ALA A 338 8.77 -9.06 -5.60
CA ALA A 338 7.51 -9.72 -5.30
C ALA A 338 6.69 -10.03 -6.56
N LEU A 339 6.10 -11.23 -6.61
CA LEU A 339 5.14 -11.68 -7.62
C LEU A 339 3.73 -11.67 -7.02
N GLY A 340 3.00 -10.55 -7.19
CA GLY A 340 1.75 -10.35 -6.46
C GLY A 340 1.96 -9.80 -5.05
N LYS A 341 1.27 -10.37 -4.05
CA LYS A 341 1.27 -9.87 -2.66
C LYS A 341 2.23 -10.65 -1.76
N VAL A 342 2.78 -9.96 -0.79
CA VAL A 342 3.60 -10.51 0.29
C VAL A 342 2.81 -10.37 1.60
N VAL A 343 2.73 -11.45 2.36
CA VAL A 343 1.99 -11.53 3.62
C VAL A 343 2.95 -11.69 4.78
N VAL A 344 2.60 -11.10 5.92
CA VAL A 344 3.28 -11.29 7.20
C VAL A 344 2.25 -11.82 8.19
N GLY A 345 2.55 -12.96 8.81
CA GLY A 345 1.74 -13.56 9.86
C GLY A 345 2.35 -13.35 11.25
N PRO A 346 1.61 -13.63 12.32
CA PRO A 346 2.18 -13.75 13.65
C PRO A 346 3.23 -14.88 13.70
N SER A 347 4.12 -14.78 14.66
CA SER A 347 5.20 -15.77 14.90
C SER A 347 4.64 -17.08 15.41
#